data_3c5ff2c44b390c803e9b8cf29150e476
#
_entry.id   3c5ff2c44b390c803e9b8cf29150e476
#
_cell.length_a   1.000
_cell.length_b   1.000
_cell.length_c   1.000
_cell.angle_alpha   90.00
_cell.angle_beta   90.00
_cell.angle_gamma   90.00
#
_symmetry.space_group_name_H-M   'P 1'
#
loop_
_entity.id
_entity.type
_entity.pdbx_description
1 polymer ?
#
loop_
_entity_poly.entity_id
_entity_poly.type
_entity_poly.pdbx_seq_one_letter_code
_entity_poly.pdbx_strand_id
1 'polypeptide(L)'
;MFRKQLRRIKVYFLKFIRTSGSPHKIALAVAIGFFIGCIIPIGIWGQTVVAIILAIKFKTNPGIAYAATWISNPYSVLVLYPVFCFVGSRVIGSDLSFHYIEKRFVQLMHNFSWDSLLNLGSYFACSFFVGAFIFGIIIGVLGYFITYALISEYKKRKMARIITKRQKKNS
;
A
#
# COMPACT_ATOMS: atom_id res chain seq x y z
N MET A 1 1.37 -10.24 28.90
CA MET A 1 0.18 -9.62 28.26
C MET A 1 0.39 -9.41 26.74
N PHE A 2 1.51 -8.91 26.30
CA PHE A 2 1.87 -8.60 24.90
C PHE A 2 1.78 -9.80 23.92
N ARG A 3 2.30 -11.00 24.33
CA ARG A 3 2.23 -12.23 23.50
C ARG A 3 0.79 -12.72 23.22
N LYS A 4 -0.17 -12.51 24.13
CA LYS A 4 -1.58 -12.86 23.93
C LYS A 4 -2.25 -11.93 22.92
N GLN A 5 -1.93 -10.64 22.94
CA GLN A 5 -2.41 -9.63 21.98
C GLN A 5 -1.90 -9.92 20.56
N LEU A 6 -0.59 -10.13 20.41
CA LEU A 6 0.02 -10.52 19.13
C LEU A 6 -0.60 -11.81 18.56
N ARG A 7 -0.90 -12.78 19.42
CA ARG A 7 -1.55 -14.02 18.99
C ARG A 7 -3.00 -13.79 18.51
N ARG A 8 -3.75 -12.90 19.17
CA ARG A 8 -5.11 -12.50 18.73
C ARG A 8 -5.05 -11.78 17.38
N ILE A 9 -4.21 -10.76 17.23
CA ILE A 9 -4.01 -10.03 15.97
C ILE A 9 -3.64 -11.01 14.84
N LYS A 10 -2.71 -11.92 15.09
CA LYS A 10 -2.32 -12.96 14.13
C LYS A 10 -3.50 -13.88 13.75
N VAL A 11 -4.32 -14.26 14.71
CA VAL A 11 -5.50 -15.12 14.46
C VAL A 11 -6.57 -14.37 13.65
N TYR A 12 -6.85 -13.09 13.96
CA TYR A 12 -7.78 -12.27 13.19
C TYR A 12 -7.28 -12.04 11.76
N PHE A 13 -5.99 -11.71 11.60
CA PHE A 13 -5.35 -11.55 10.28
C PHE A 13 -5.40 -12.84 9.46
N LEU A 14 -5.09 -13.97 10.08
CA LEU A 14 -5.18 -15.28 9.43
C LEU A 14 -6.63 -15.69 9.09
N LYS A 15 -7.61 -15.34 9.94
CA LYS A 15 -9.03 -15.57 9.67
C LYS A 15 -9.48 -14.72 8.48
N PHE A 16 -9.06 -13.47 8.40
CA PHE A 16 -9.35 -12.54 7.32
C PHE A 16 -8.76 -13.01 5.97
N ILE A 17 -7.49 -13.43 5.95
CA ILE A 17 -6.84 -14.04 4.79
C ILE A 17 -7.53 -15.36 4.37
N ARG A 18 -8.04 -16.11 5.34
CA ARG A 18 -8.67 -17.42 5.10
C ARG A 18 -10.00 -17.29 4.34
N THR A 19 -10.74 -16.21 4.56
CA THR A 19 -12.01 -15.90 3.89
C THR A 19 -11.82 -15.28 2.49
N SER A 20 -10.61 -14.81 2.16
CA SER A 20 -10.33 -13.92 1.03
C SER A 20 -9.99 -14.62 -0.30
N GLY A 21 -10.21 -15.93 -0.46
CA GLY A 21 -10.07 -16.60 -1.75
C GLY A 21 -8.64 -17.07 -2.10
N SER A 22 -8.28 -17.02 -3.39
CA SER A 22 -6.98 -17.51 -3.89
C SER A 22 -5.82 -16.58 -3.48
N PRO A 23 -4.56 -17.10 -3.41
CA PRO A 23 -3.37 -16.27 -3.12
C PRO A 23 -3.23 -15.08 -4.08
N HIS A 24 -3.56 -15.29 -5.36
CA HIS A 24 -3.57 -14.25 -6.39
C HIS A 24 -4.51 -13.08 -6.03
N LYS A 25 -5.75 -13.35 -5.60
CA LYS A 25 -6.70 -12.30 -5.24
C LYS A 25 -6.25 -11.48 -4.04
N ILE A 26 -5.60 -12.11 -3.06
CA ILE A 26 -5.04 -11.43 -1.90
C ILE A 26 -3.87 -10.54 -2.32
N ALA A 27 -2.94 -11.08 -3.11
CA ALA A 27 -1.79 -10.34 -3.61
C ALA A 27 -2.19 -9.16 -4.50
N LEU A 28 -3.19 -9.35 -5.36
CA LEU A 28 -3.72 -8.28 -6.20
C LEU A 28 -4.40 -7.17 -5.39
N ALA A 29 -5.13 -7.52 -4.32
CA ALA A 29 -5.71 -6.53 -3.42
C ALA A 29 -4.63 -5.68 -2.73
N VAL A 30 -3.52 -6.29 -2.29
CA VAL A 30 -2.38 -5.57 -1.72
C VAL A 30 -1.73 -4.65 -2.75
N ALA A 31 -1.51 -5.14 -3.97
CA ALA A 31 -0.94 -4.34 -5.05
C ALA A 31 -1.79 -3.11 -5.38
N ILE A 32 -3.11 -3.27 -5.50
CA ILE A 32 -4.07 -2.17 -5.71
C ILE A 32 -3.98 -1.16 -4.56
N GLY A 33 -3.99 -1.63 -3.31
CA GLY A 33 -3.91 -0.74 -2.16
C GLY A 33 -2.60 0.04 -2.09
N PHE A 34 -1.46 -0.60 -2.35
CA PHE A 34 -0.16 0.06 -2.39
C PHE A 34 -0.06 1.10 -3.52
N PHE A 35 -0.51 0.73 -4.72
CA PHE A 35 -0.51 1.62 -5.87
C PHE A 35 -1.34 2.88 -5.62
N ILE A 36 -2.58 2.70 -5.18
CA ILE A 36 -3.49 3.82 -4.90
C ILE A 36 -3.00 4.64 -3.70
N GLY A 37 -2.46 3.98 -2.67
CA GLY A 37 -1.86 4.66 -1.52
C GLY A 37 -0.71 5.58 -1.89
N CYS A 38 0.08 5.25 -2.91
CA CYS A 38 1.16 6.12 -3.39
C CYS A 38 0.65 7.30 -4.22
N ILE A 39 -0.34 7.07 -5.12
CA ILE A 39 -0.73 8.05 -6.14
C ILE A 39 -1.67 9.13 -5.59
N ILE A 40 -2.58 8.77 -4.68
CA ILE A 40 -3.60 9.71 -4.19
C ILE A 40 -3.13 10.36 -2.89
N PRO A 41 -2.68 11.64 -2.95
CA PRO A 41 -2.19 12.35 -1.77
C PRO A 41 -3.32 12.90 -0.89
N ILE A 42 -4.56 12.80 -1.32
CA ILE A 42 -5.71 13.42 -0.68
C ILE A 42 -6.21 12.53 0.44
N GLY A 43 -5.63 12.71 1.63
CA GLY A 43 -6.17 12.19 2.88
C GLY A 43 -6.62 10.72 2.88
N ILE A 44 -6.71 10.14 4.02
CA ILE A 44 -7.01 8.71 4.21
C ILE A 44 -8.32 8.27 3.51
N TRP A 45 -9.29 9.18 3.35
CA TRP A 45 -10.63 8.88 2.84
C TRP A 45 -10.66 8.69 1.32
N GLY A 46 -10.06 9.60 0.53
CA GLY A 46 -10.12 9.55 -0.93
C GLY A 46 -9.42 8.32 -1.51
N GLN A 47 -8.19 8.05 -1.11
CA GLN A 47 -7.43 6.88 -1.54
C GLN A 47 -8.12 5.57 -1.16
N THR A 48 -8.76 5.53 0.03
CA THR A 48 -9.50 4.37 0.53
C THR A 48 -10.69 4.03 -0.35
N VAL A 49 -11.51 5.02 -0.70
CA VAL A 49 -12.69 4.82 -1.55
C VAL A 49 -12.28 4.28 -2.91
N VAL A 50 -11.28 4.88 -3.55
CA VAL A 50 -10.79 4.44 -4.87
C VAL A 50 -10.22 3.02 -4.79
N ALA A 51 -9.42 2.69 -3.77
CA ALA A 51 -8.87 1.35 -3.60
C ALA A 51 -9.97 0.29 -3.39
N ILE A 52 -11.03 0.61 -2.63
CA ILE A 52 -12.18 -0.29 -2.43
C ILE A 52 -12.93 -0.51 -3.75
N ILE A 53 -13.23 0.55 -4.50
CA ILE A 53 -13.92 0.46 -5.80
C ILE A 53 -13.14 -0.43 -6.76
N LEU A 54 -11.82 -0.20 -6.89
CA LEU A 54 -10.96 -1.02 -7.74
C LEU A 54 -10.89 -2.48 -7.25
N ALA A 55 -10.79 -2.70 -5.95
CA ALA A 55 -10.78 -4.05 -5.40
C ALA A 55 -12.08 -4.82 -5.72
N ILE A 56 -13.24 -4.16 -5.67
CA ILE A 56 -14.53 -4.73 -6.06
C ILE A 56 -14.54 -5.03 -7.57
N LYS A 57 -14.11 -4.07 -8.41
CA LYS A 57 -14.04 -4.22 -9.86
C LYS A 57 -13.16 -5.40 -10.29
N PHE A 58 -12.03 -5.60 -9.64
CA PHE A 58 -11.11 -6.72 -9.89
C PHE A 58 -11.48 -8.01 -9.12
N LYS A 59 -12.64 -8.04 -8.47
CA LYS A 59 -13.14 -9.20 -7.70
C LYS A 59 -12.13 -9.70 -6.67
N THR A 60 -11.41 -8.78 -6.03
CA THR A 60 -10.46 -9.01 -4.94
C THR A 60 -11.10 -8.69 -3.59
N ASN A 61 -10.33 -8.70 -2.50
CA ASN A 61 -10.86 -8.37 -1.18
C ASN A 61 -10.71 -6.86 -0.87
N PRO A 62 -11.83 -6.10 -0.76
CA PRO A 62 -11.78 -4.66 -0.50
C PRO A 62 -11.12 -4.30 0.83
N GLY A 63 -11.31 -5.14 1.86
CA GLY A 63 -10.71 -4.89 3.17
C GLY A 63 -9.19 -5.06 3.17
N ILE A 64 -8.63 -5.94 2.32
CA ILE A 64 -7.17 -6.07 2.15
C ILE A 64 -6.64 -4.85 1.39
N ALA A 65 -7.32 -4.42 0.33
CA ALA A 65 -6.94 -3.23 -0.41
C ALA A 65 -6.97 -1.98 0.49
N TYR A 66 -8.02 -1.83 1.31
CA TYR A 66 -8.10 -0.78 2.33
C TYR A 66 -6.91 -0.81 3.29
N ALA A 67 -6.62 -1.97 3.88
CA ALA A 67 -5.49 -2.10 4.81
C ALA A 67 -4.14 -1.78 4.14
N ALA A 68 -3.99 -2.10 2.86
CA ALA A 68 -2.77 -1.83 2.10
C ALA A 68 -2.60 -0.33 1.77
N THR A 69 -3.66 0.48 1.66
CA THR A 69 -3.52 1.93 1.46
C THR A 69 -2.83 2.64 2.64
N TRP A 70 -2.79 2.01 3.81
CA TRP A 70 -2.10 2.54 4.99
C TRP A 70 -0.57 2.63 4.86
N ILE A 71 -0.01 2.21 3.73
CA ILE A 71 1.40 2.48 3.40
C ILE A 71 1.68 3.99 3.41
N SER A 72 0.69 4.81 3.01
CA SER A 72 0.72 6.27 3.10
C SER A 72 0.05 6.74 4.39
N ASN A 73 0.69 6.47 5.53
CA ASN A 73 0.31 7.03 6.81
C ASN A 73 1.04 8.38 7.05
N PRO A 74 0.61 9.23 7.99
CA PRO A 74 1.21 10.55 8.24
C PRO A 74 2.73 10.53 8.44
N TYR A 75 3.28 9.45 9.01
CA TYR A 75 4.73 9.32 9.22
C TYR A 75 5.48 8.94 7.93
N SER A 76 4.94 8.00 7.16
CA SER A 76 5.57 7.58 5.91
C SER A 76 5.48 8.65 4.82
N VAL A 77 4.42 9.44 4.81
CA VAL A 77 4.21 10.56 3.87
C VAL A 77 5.33 11.57 3.92
N LEU A 78 5.82 11.91 5.13
CA LEU A 78 6.94 12.85 5.29
C LEU A 78 8.22 12.43 4.58
N VAL A 79 8.43 11.14 4.42
CA VAL A 79 9.62 10.57 3.75
C VAL A 79 9.31 10.24 2.29
N LEU A 80 8.20 9.58 2.03
CA LEU A 80 7.87 9.07 0.70
C LEU A 80 7.55 10.18 -0.30
N TYR A 81 6.80 11.20 0.09
CA TYR A 81 6.35 12.25 -0.84
C TYR A 81 7.49 13.15 -1.34
N PRO A 82 8.44 13.59 -0.50
CA PRO A 82 9.64 14.26 -0.99
C PRO A 82 10.44 13.40 -1.97
N VAL A 83 10.56 12.09 -1.70
CA VAL A 83 11.26 11.16 -2.60
C VAL A 83 10.51 11.02 -3.93
N PHE A 84 9.18 10.89 -3.91
CA PHE A 84 8.37 10.83 -5.14
C PHE A 84 8.56 12.11 -5.96
N CYS A 85 8.45 13.26 -5.33
CA CYS A 85 8.63 14.54 -6.00
C CYS A 85 10.05 14.69 -6.58
N PHE A 86 11.08 14.28 -5.83
CA PHE A 86 12.47 14.34 -6.27
C PHE A 86 12.71 13.45 -7.49
N VAL A 87 12.27 12.19 -7.46
CA VAL A 87 12.45 11.28 -8.60
C VAL A 87 11.62 11.75 -9.80
N GLY A 88 10.39 12.16 -9.58
CA GLY A 88 9.57 12.70 -10.66
C GLY A 88 10.13 13.97 -11.27
N SER A 89 10.73 14.87 -10.48
CA SER A 89 11.40 16.08 -11.00
C SER A 89 12.56 15.73 -11.94
N ARG A 90 13.34 14.71 -11.61
CA ARG A 90 14.43 14.23 -12.48
C ARG A 90 13.91 13.65 -13.79
N VAL A 91 12.78 12.94 -13.76
CA VAL A 91 12.17 12.36 -14.97
C VAL A 91 11.60 13.44 -15.89
N ILE A 92 11.05 14.51 -15.31
CA ILE A 92 10.48 15.64 -16.09
C ILE A 92 11.57 16.60 -16.58
N GLY A 93 12.82 16.46 -16.08
CA GLY A 93 13.92 17.36 -16.43
C GLY A 93 13.90 18.70 -15.66
N SER A 94 13.27 18.73 -14.48
CA SER A 94 13.31 19.89 -13.59
C SER A 94 14.34 19.71 -12.49
N ASP A 95 15.19 20.72 -12.27
CA ASP A 95 16.27 20.69 -11.28
C ASP A 95 15.79 21.12 -9.88
N LEU A 96 14.74 20.48 -9.38
CA LEU A 96 14.30 20.71 -8.01
C LEU A 96 15.28 20.05 -7.02
N SER A 97 15.89 20.87 -6.15
CA SER A 97 16.75 20.34 -5.08
C SER A 97 15.90 19.57 -4.06
N PHE A 98 16.41 18.43 -3.59
CA PHE A 98 15.74 17.64 -2.54
C PHE A 98 15.42 18.45 -1.29
N HIS A 99 16.37 19.30 -0.86
CA HIS A 99 16.19 20.19 0.30
C HIS A 99 15.05 21.22 0.11
N TYR A 100 14.88 21.75 -1.10
CA TYR A 100 13.76 22.63 -1.42
C TYR A 100 12.42 21.90 -1.33
N ILE A 101 12.36 20.68 -1.87
CA ILE A 101 11.18 19.83 -1.83
C ILE A 101 10.80 19.50 -0.39
N GLU A 102 11.76 19.05 0.42
CA GLU A 102 11.56 18.71 1.83
C GLU A 102 10.99 19.89 2.63
N LYS A 103 11.62 21.07 2.52
CA LYS A 103 11.12 22.30 3.19
C LYS A 103 9.68 22.62 2.80
N ARG A 104 9.34 22.52 1.52
CA ARG A 104 7.98 22.78 1.05
C ARG A 104 6.96 21.77 1.59
N PHE A 105 7.33 20.49 1.68
CA PHE A 105 6.44 19.47 2.28
C PHE A 105 6.23 19.71 3.78
N VAL A 106 7.26 20.05 4.53
CA VAL A 106 7.15 20.37 5.96
C VAL A 106 6.26 21.59 6.16
N GLN A 107 6.42 22.63 5.34
CA GLN A 107 5.56 23.83 5.40
C GLN A 107 4.08 23.50 5.12
N LEU A 108 3.80 22.64 4.12
CA LEU A 108 2.45 22.19 3.81
C LEU A 108 1.81 21.38 4.94
N MET A 109 2.60 20.56 5.64
CA MET A 109 2.10 19.78 6.76
C MET A 109 1.73 20.65 7.97
N HIS A 110 2.48 21.75 8.19
CA HIS A 110 2.19 22.70 9.28
C HIS A 110 1.02 23.64 8.97
N ASN A 111 0.90 24.07 7.72
CA ASN A 111 -0.12 25.05 7.28
C ASN A 111 -0.86 24.50 6.05
N PHE A 112 -1.62 23.40 6.26
CA PHE A 112 -2.41 22.83 5.17
C PHE A 112 -3.53 23.79 4.77
N SER A 113 -3.37 24.42 3.61
CA SER A 113 -4.39 25.25 2.97
C SER A 113 -4.49 24.89 1.48
N TRP A 114 -5.69 24.98 0.93
CA TRP A 114 -5.91 24.82 -0.50
C TRP A 114 -5.09 25.81 -1.33
N ASP A 115 -4.94 27.04 -0.85
CA ASP A 115 -4.12 28.07 -1.49
C ASP A 115 -2.63 27.68 -1.49
N SER A 116 -2.15 27.07 -0.43
CA SER A 116 -0.77 26.57 -0.34
C SER A 116 -0.50 25.44 -1.33
N LEU A 117 -1.47 24.58 -1.61
CA LEU A 117 -1.39 23.54 -2.65
C LEU A 117 -1.38 24.15 -4.06
N LEU A 118 -2.24 25.11 -4.33
CA LEU A 118 -2.30 25.80 -5.62
C LEU A 118 -1.03 26.61 -5.89
N ASN A 119 -0.45 27.23 -4.87
CA ASN A 119 0.77 28.02 -4.95
C ASN A 119 2.06 27.18 -5.11
N LEU A 120 1.99 25.85 -4.94
CA LEU A 120 3.15 24.96 -5.20
C LEU A 120 3.57 24.90 -6.65
N GLY A 121 2.70 25.32 -7.57
CA GLY A 121 2.95 25.35 -8.99
C GLY A 121 2.76 23.99 -9.69
N SER A 122 2.41 24.05 -10.95
CA SER A 122 2.12 22.88 -11.78
C SER A 122 3.31 21.91 -11.90
N TYR A 123 4.53 22.43 -11.97
CA TYR A 123 5.75 21.61 -12.03
C TYR A 123 5.96 20.73 -10.81
N PHE A 124 5.66 21.23 -9.61
CA PHE A 124 5.77 20.46 -8.38
C PHE A 124 4.72 19.34 -8.34
N ALA A 125 3.48 19.67 -8.70
CA ALA A 125 2.40 18.69 -8.78
C ALA A 125 2.69 17.60 -9.81
N CYS A 126 3.11 17.98 -11.03
CA CYS A 126 3.51 17.03 -12.07
C CYS A 126 4.66 16.13 -11.60
N SER A 127 5.70 16.70 -10.98
CA SER A 127 6.82 15.95 -10.43
C SER A 127 6.37 14.92 -9.40
N PHE A 128 5.48 15.33 -8.50
CA PHE A 128 4.92 14.43 -7.50
C PHE A 128 4.16 13.26 -8.15
N PHE A 129 3.22 13.54 -9.06
CA PHE A 129 2.41 12.49 -9.68
C PHE A 129 3.23 11.52 -10.53
N VAL A 130 4.22 12.00 -11.29
CA VAL A 130 5.11 11.14 -12.06
C VAL A 130 5.92 10.22 -11.14
N GLY A 131 6.51 10.76 -10.09
CA GLY A 131 7.25 9.95 -9.13
C GLY A 131 6.34 8.98 -8.37
N ALA A 132 5.18 9.43 -7.89
CA ALA A 132 4.20 8.60 -7.20
C ALA A 132 3.71 7.44 -8.10
N PHE A 133 3.51 7.68 -9.39
CA PHE A 133 3.13 6.65 -10.35
C PHE A 133 4.23 5.59 -10.51
N ILE A 134 5.48 6.01 -10.69
CA ILE A 134 6.65 5.11 -10.82
C ILE A 134 6.79 4.26 -9.56
N PHE A 135 6.85 4.91 -8.40
CA PHE A 135 6.96 4.19 -7.11
C PHE A 135 5.74 3.33 -6.81
N GLY A 136 4.54 3.80 -7.15
CA GLY A 136 3.29 3.04 -7.01
C GLY A 136 3.32 1.73 -7.78
N ILE A 137 3.82 1.74 -9.03
CA ILE A 137 4.01 0.52 -9.82
C ILE A 137 5.05 -0.39 -9.15
N ILE A 138 6.22 0.13 -8.81
CA ILE A 138 7.31 -0.66 -8.21
C ILE A 138 6.84 -1.31 -6.90
N ILE A 139 6.29 -0.52 -5.99
CA ILE A 139 5.84 -0.98 -4.68
C ILE A 139 4.64 -1.92 -4.83
N GLY A 140 3.71 -1.64 -5.75
CA GLY A 140 2.57 -2.49 -6.06
C GLY A 140 2.99 -3.87 -6.59
N VAL A 141 3.92 -3.90 -7.54
CA VAL A 141 4.46 -5.14 -8.12
C VAL A 141 5.24 -5.93 -7.07
N LEU A 142 6.13 -5.30 -6.31
CA LEU A 142 6.86 -5.95 -5.22
C LEU A 142 5.91 -6.48 -4.15
N GLY A 143 4.92 -5.69 -3.74
CA GLY A 143 3.89 -6.08 -2.79
C GLY A 143 3.08 -7.27 -3.27
N TYR A 144 2.75 -7.34 -4.57
CA TYR A 144 2.09 -8.48 -5.17
C TYR A 144 2.93 -9.76 -5.04
N PHE A 145 4.18 -9.75 -5.51
CA PHE A 145 5.02 -10.95 -5.52
C PHE A 145 5.33 -11.44 -4.11
N ILE A 146 5.68 -10.53 -3.19
CA ILE A 146 5.94 -10.87 -1.79
C ILE A 146 4.70 -11.49 -1.15
N THR A 147 3.53 -10.85 -1.31
CA THR A 147 2.28 -11.33 -0.73
C THR A 147 1.88 -12.67 -1.34
N TYR A 148 2.00 -12.82 -2.66
CA TYR A 148 1.69 -14.08 -3.35
C TYR A 148 2.56 -15.23 -2.84
N ALA A 149 3.87 -15.03 -2.73
CA ALA A 149 4.80 -16.04 -2.23
C ALA A 149 4.45 -16.44 -0.79
N LEU A 150 4.27 -15.47 0.11
CA LEU A 150 3.95 -15.73 1.51
C LEU A 150 2.62 -16.49 1.68
N ILE A 151 1.57 -16.08 0.98
CA ILE A 151 0.25 -16.70 1.09
C ILE A 151 0.23 -18.09 0.43
N SER A 152 0.92 -18.26 -0.68
CA SER A 152 1.06 -19.54 -1.38
C SER A 152 1.74 -20.57 -0.48
N GLU A 153 2.89 -20.22 0.09
CA GLU A 153 3.62 -21.08 1.04
C GLU A 153 2.78 -21.42 2.27
N TYR A 154 2.09 -20.43 2.85
CA TYR A 154 1.21 -20.67 3.99
C TYR A 154 0.11 -21.69 3.66
N LYS A 155 -0.52 -21.57 2.47
CA LYS A 155 -1.57 -22.52 2.04
C LYS A 155 -1.03 -23.91 1.80
N LYS A 156 0.14 -24.06 1.15
CA LYS A 156 0.79 -25.35 0.92
C LYS A 156 1.07 -26.06 2.26
N ARG A 157 1.72 -25.39 3.20
CA ARG A 157 2.02 -25.94 4.54
C ARG A 157 0.77 -26.33 5.33
N LYS A 158 -0.31 -25.57 5.18
CA LYS A 158 -1.59 -25.89 5.84
C LYS A 158 -2.22 -27.15 5.24
N MET A 159 -2.24 -27.31 3.91
CA MET A 159 -2.76 -28.50 3.24
C MET A 159 -1.97 -29.75 3.64
N ALA A 160 -0.64 -29.69 3.65
CA ALA A 160 0.19 -30.79 4.09
C ALA A 160 -0.16 -31.27 5.50
N ARG A 161 -0.33 -30.34 6.45
CA ARG A 161 -0.73 -30.66 7.82
C ARG A 161 -2.12 -31.31 7.93
N ILE A 162 -3.06 -30.94 7.07
CA ILE A 162 -4.42 -31.52 7.06
C ILE A 162 -4.35 -32.95 6.54
N ILE A 163 -3.58 -33.20 5.47
CA ILE A 163 -3.40 -34.54 4.89
C ILE A 163 -2.77 -35.49 5.92
N THR A 164 -1.68 -35.06 6.57
CA THR A 164 -1.00 -35.88 7.61
C THR A 164 -1.93 -36.21 8.80
N LYS A 165 -2.78 -35.25 9.21
CA LYS A 165 -3.74 -35.49 10.29
C LYS A 165 -4.85 -36.45 9.86
N ARG A 166 -5.31 -36.44 8.60
CA ARG A 166 -6.31 -37.38 8.08
C ARG A 166 -5.75 -38.80 7.99
N GLN A 167 -4.51 -38.94 7.52
CA GLN A 167 -3.83 -40.23 7.45
C GLN A 167 -3.69 -40.89 8.84
N LYS A 168 -3.25 -40.09 9.86
CA LYS A 168 -3.15 -40.58 11.27
C LYS A 168 -4.51 -40.96 11.90
N LYS A 169 -5.62 -40.48 11.36
CA LYS A 169 -6.95 -40.83 11.92
C LYS A 169 -7.52 -42.10 11.26
N ASN A 170 -7.03 -42.43 10.07
CA ASN A 170 -7.50 -43.59 9.30
C ASN A 170 -6.57 -44.81 9.44
N SER A 171 -5.47 -44.68 10.15
CA SER A 171 -4.55 -45.73 10.63
C SER A 171 -4.82 -46.04 12.11
#